data_1cb6bcdc2472b052a9a36ab592deccae
#
_entry.id   1cb6bcdc2472b052a9a36ab592deccae
#
_cell.length_a   1.000
_cell.length_b   1.000
_cell.length_c   1.000
_cell.angle_alpha   90.00
_cell.angle_beta   90.00
_cell.angle_gamma   90.00
#
_symmetry.space_group_name_H-M   'P 1'
#
loop_
_entity.id
_entity.type
_entity.pdbx_description
1 polymer ?
#
loop_
_entity_poly.entity_id
_entity_poly.type
_entity_poly.pdbx_seq_one_letter_code
_entity_poly.pdbx_strand_id
1 'polypeptide(L)'
;MNLLPAMATGLLLMLGLCRPTLVSAEDWQLAANEDGIQVYLSNVPGSPYQRFRGVALIKASVATLSDLQENLRVACKWLYACADMRLLKVEGDDTWVYLTTALPWPANTRDIVLKVHTERTDDGAVIRHLSAVPGMVPGVPGQTRVRKLSGLWQMVPKSDSETEVTYQLQADPAGDIPSWLANQFVIDAPMITLRTLRAVAERQGLHPASTDSSEPRN
;
A
#
# COMPACT_ATOMS: atom_id res chain seq x y z
N MET A 1 2.30 74.40 -45.03
CA MET A 1 2.87 74.16 -43.73
C MET A 1 2.00 73.08 -43.07
N ASN A 2 2.31 71.87 -43.33
CA ASN A 2 1.50 70.71 -42.84
C ASN A 2 2.33 69.88 -41.83
N LEU A 3 1.87 69.87 -40.59
CA LEU A 3 2.41 69.11 -39.49
C LEU A 3 1.66 67.73 -39.43
N LEU A 4 2.38 66.64 -39.63
CA LEU A 4 1.91 65.28 -39.44
C LEU A 4 2.08 64.86 -37.95
N PRO A 5 1.11 64.22 -37.32
CA PRO A 5 1.32 63.66 -36.01
C PRO A 5 1.94 62.21 -36.10
N ALA A 6 2.96 62.00 -35.27
CA ALA A 6 3.61 60.70 -35.11
C ALA A 6 2.71 59.73 -34.33
N MET A 7 2.41 58.57 -34.92
CA MET A 7 1.78 57.47 -34.23
C MET A 7 2.83 56.68 -33.39
N ALA A 8 2.69 56.72 -32.09
CA ALA A 8 3.45 55.88 -31.15
C ALA A 8 2.75 54.54 -31.02
N THR A 9 3.35 53.48 -31.57
CA THR A 9 2.89 52.07 -31.44
C THR A 9 3.39 51.55 -30.09
N GLY A 10 2.52 51.46 -29.11
CA GLY A 10 2.82 50.83 -27.81
C GLY A 10 2.84 49.32 -27.92
N LEU A 11 4.01 48.68 -27.78
CA LEU A 11 4.21 47.25 -27.70
C LEU A 11 3.89 46.79 -26.26
N LEU A 12 2.71 46.19 -26.05
CA LEU A 12 2.31 45.60 -24.78
C LEU A 12 3.02 44.24 -24.61
N LEU A 13 4.08 44.22 -23.78
CA LEU A 13 4.72 42.94 -23.36
C LEU A 13 3.79 42.24 -22.36
N MET A 14 3.12 41.18 -22.82
CA MET A 14 2.43 40.22 -21.95
C MET A 14 3.48 39.37 -21.23
N LEU A 15 3.88 39.74 -20.01
CA LEU A 15 4.61 38.84 -19.10
C LEU A 15 3.64 37.74 -18.65
N GLY A 16 3.74 36.55 -19.25
CA GLY A 16 3.09 35.36 -18.77
C GLY A 16 3.66 34.97 -17.39
N LEU A 17 2.88 35.23 -16.33
CA LEU A 17 3.17 34.71 -14.98
C LEU A 17 3.04 33.16 -14.99
N CYS A 18 4.17 32.50 -15.25
CA CYS A 18 4.30 31.08 -14.97
C CYS A 18 4.24 30.90 -13.44
N ARG A 19 3.06 30.58 -12.89
CA ARG A 19 2.92 30.24 -11.48
C ARG A 19 3.52 28.83 -11.30
N PRO A 20 4.59 28.66 -10.50
CA PRO A 20 5.03 27.31 -10.13
C PRO A 20 3.87 26.67 -9.35
N THR A 21 3.35 25.56 -9.87
CA THR A 21 2.49 24.67 -9.10
C THR A 21 3.38 24.08 -8.00
N LEU A 22 3.22 24.57 -6.78
CA LEU A 22 3.81 23.95 -5.60
C LEU A 22 3.20 22.55 -5.52
N VAL A 23 3.97 21.54 -5.95
CA VAL A 23 3.70 20.15 -5.56
C VAL A 23 3.86 20.15 -4.05
N SER A 24 2.73 20.09 -3.35
CA SER A 24 2.73 19.97 -1.90
C SER A 24 3.48 18.67 -1.56
N ALA A 25 4.66 18.82 -0.96
CA ALA A 25 5.34 17.66 -0.39
C ALA A 25 4.36 16.99 0.58
N GLU A 26 4.18 15.68 0.44
CA GLU A 26 3.31 14.92 1.33
C GLU A 26 3.80 15.09 2.77
N ASP A 27 2.96 15.66 3.63
CA ASP A 27 3.30 15.95 5.03
C ASP A 27 3.13 14.66 5.86
N TRP A 28 4.20 13.85 5.90
CA TRP A 28 4.28 12.64 6.68
C TRP A 28 4.85 12.92 8.06
N GLN A 29 4.08 12.60 9.11
CA GLN A 29 4.48 12.75 10.50
C GLN A 29 4.77 11.37 11.10
N LEU A 30 5.93 11.22 11.75
CA LEU A 30 6.27 9.99 12.46
C LEU A 30 5.33 9.83 13.67
N ALA A 31 4.56 8.74 13.65
CA ALA A 31 3.57 8.42 14.69
C ALA A 31 4.05 7.32 15.64
N ALA A 32 4.85 6.37 15.15
CA ALA A 32 5.43 5.30 15.95
C ALA A 32 6.78 4.84 15.38
N ASN A 33 7.68 4.41 16.27
CA ASN A 33 8.96 3.78 15.89
C ASN A 33 9.29 2.71 16.94
N GLU A 34 9.09 1.44 16.56
CA GLU A 34 9.31 0.30 17.44
C GLU A 34 10.07 -0.79 16.70
N ASP A 35 11.11 -1.34 17.31
CA ASP A 35 11.93 -2.43 16.74
C ASP A 35 12.43 -2.16 15.32
N GLY A 36 12.73 -0.89 14.98
CA GLY A 36 13.14 -0.48 13.64
C GLY A 36 12.01 -0.50 12.60
N ILE A 37 10.75 -0.57 13.04
CA ILE A 37 9.58 -0.33 12.20
C ILE A 37 9.11 1.08 12.45
N GLN A 38 9.06 1.89 11.41
CA GLN A 38 8.62 3.27 11.48
C GLN A 38 7.22 3.39 10.85
N VAL A 39 6.31 4.04 11.56
CA VAL A 39 4.95 4.33 11.06
C VAL A 39 4.76 5.83 10.97
N TYR A 40 4.40 6.29 9.81
CA TYR A 40 4.10 7.68 9.50
C TYR A 40 2.63 7.83 9.16
N LEU A 41 2.04 8.94 9.57
CA LEU A 41 0.68 9.33 9.22
C LEU A 41 0.68 10.62 8.40
N SER A 42 -0.30 10.75 7.52
CA SER A 42 -0.55 11.98 6.77
C SER A 42 -2.05 12.20 6.60
N ASN A 43 -2.47 13.45 6.71
CA ASN A 43 -3.83 13.85 6.44
C ASN A 43 -4.14 13.77 4.95
N VAL A 44 -5.38 13.45 4.64
CA VAL A 44 -5.86 13.35 3.26
C VAL A 44 -6.92 14.43 3.04
N PRO A 45 -6.72 15.38 2.13
CA PRO A 45 -7.69 16.42 1.84
C PRO A 45 -9.07 15.83 1.52
N GLY A 46 -10.11 16.28 2.21
CA GLY A 46 -11.49 15.82 2.01
C GLY A 46 -11.81 14.45 2.61
N SER A 47 -10.92 13.86 3.39
CA SER A 47 -11.16 12.61 4.11
C SER A 47 -11.03 12.83 5.63
N PRO A 48 -11.94 12.28 6.45
CA PRO A 48 -11.76 12.26 7.90
C PRO A 48 -10.73 11.23 8.36
N TYR A 49 -10.27 10.36 7.45
CA TYR A 49 -9.33 9.27 7.74
C TYR A 49 -7.94 9.62 7.22
N GLN A 50 -6.95 9.42 8.07
CA GLN A 50 -5.55 9.54 7.71
C GLN A 50 -5.11 8.35 6.86
N ARG A 51 -4.06 8.56 6.08
CA ARG A 51 -3.29 7.48 5.45
C ARG A 51 -2.06 7.18 6.29
N PHE A 52 -1.61 5.95 6.22
CA PHE A 52 -0.38 5.52 6.86
C PHE A 52 0.69 5.09 5.86
N ARG A 53 1.94 5.14 6.32
CA ARG A 53 3.12 4.53 5.69
C ARG A 53 3.93 3.85 6.77
N GLY A 54 4.05 2.52 6.68
CA GLY A 54 4.98 1.73 7.49
C GLY A 54 6.24 1.43 6.69
N VAL A 55 7.40 1.53 7.33
CA VAL A 55 8.71 1.19 6.72
C VAL A 55 9.46 0.27 7.65
N ALA A 56 10.03 -0.80 7.11
CA ALA A 56 10.84 -1.75 7.86
C ALA A 56 11.96 -2.33 7.00
N LEU A 57 13.13 -2.57 7.59
CA LEU A 57 14.17 -3.39 7.00
C LEU A 57 13.96 -4.84 7.44
N ILE A 58 13.90 -5.77 6.48
CA ILE A 58 13.63 -7.19 6.70
C ILE A 58 14.79 -8.02 6.13
N LYS A 59 15.34 -8.93 6.94
CA LYS A 59 16.42 -9.84 6.54
C LYS A 59 15.85 -11.00 5.73
N ALA A 60 15.41 -10.68 4.53
CA ALA A 60 14.91 -11.61 3.53
C ALA A 60 15.07 -10.99 2.14
N SER A 61 15.21 -11.82 1.11
CA SER A 61 15.26 -11.34 -0.28
C SER A 61 13.89 -10.83 -0.75
N VAL A 62 13.88 -9.99 -1.77
CA VAL A 62 12.63 -9.56 -2.45
C VAL A 62 11.83 -10.78 -2.95
N ALA A 63 12.52 -11.83 -3.43
CA ALA A 63 11.87 -13.05 -3.88
C ALA A 63 11.10 -13.73 -2.73
N THR A 64 11.73 -13.95 -1.57
CA THR A 64 11.07 -14.53 -0.39
C THR A 64 9.84 -13.73 0.04
N LEU A 65 9.95 -12.41 0.05
CA LEU A 65 8.83 -11.53 0.42
C LEU A 65 7.70 -11.55 -0.62
N SER A 66 8.06 -11.62 -1.92
CA SER A 66 7.09 -11.75 -3.01
C SER A 66 6.31 -13.06 -2.91
N ASP A 67 6.99 -14.18 -2.67
CA ASP A 67 6.37 -15.50 -2.50
C ASP A 67 5.39 -15.51 -1.32
N LEU A 68 5.75 -14.87 -0.19
CA LEU A 68 4.86 -14.72 0.95
C LEU A 68 3.60 -13.90 0.65
N GLN A 69 3.74 -12.83 -0.14
CA GLN A 69 2.62 -11.98 -0.51
C GLN A 69 1.71 -12.65 -1.57
N GLU A 70 2.28 -13.46 -2.46
CA GLU A 70 1.54 -14.21 -3.49
C GLU A 70 0.86 -15.46 -2.93
N ASN A 71 1.35 -15.98 -1.82
CA ASN A 71 0.74 -17.14 -1.17
C ASN A 71 -0.44 -16.74 -0.28
N LEU A 72 -1.62 -16.61 -0.87
CA LEU A 72 -2.84 -16.20 -0.18
C LEU A 72 -3.24 -17.13 0.98
N ARG A 73 -2.80 -18.43 0.96
CA ARG A 73 -3.09 -19.39 2.04
C ARG A 73 -2.43 -19.01 3.37
N VAL A 74 -1.33 -18.26 3.31
CA VAL A 74 -0.60 -17.82 4.51
C VAL A 74 -0.77 -16.32 4.78
N ALA A 75 -1.43 -15.56 3.89
CA ALA A 75 -1.57 -14.12 4.00
C ALA A 75 -2.15 -13.68 5.35
N CYS A 76 -3.19 -14.35 5.83
CA CYS A 76 -3.79 -14.05 7.13
C CYS A 76 -2.93 -14.46 8.35
N LYS A 77 -1.77 -15.08 8.14
CA LYS A 77 -0.81 -15.33 9.23
C LYS A 77 0.08 -14.13 9.53
N TRP A 78 0.17 -13.18 8.61
CA TRP A 78 1.02 -12.00 8.77
C TRP A 78 0.29 -10.67 8.54
N LEU A 79 -0.79 -10.62 7.78
CA LEU A 79 -1.58 -9.41 7.54
C LEU A 79 -2.52 -9.15 8.73
N TYR A 80 -2.38 -7.99 9.35
CA TYR A 80 -3.19 -7.58 10.51
C TYR A 80 -4.69 -7.62 10.22
N ALA A 81 -5.46 -8.12 11.16
CA ALA A 81 -6.92 -8.26 11.11
C ALA A 81 -7.46 -9.07 9.91
N CYS A 82 -6.61 -9.76 9.15
CA CYS A 82 -7.04 -10.63 8.06
C CYS A 82 -7.78 -11.85 8.62
N ALA A 83 -9.04 -12.04 8.24
CA ALA A 83 -9.85 -13.20 8.59
C ALA A 83 -9.89 -14.25 7.47
N ASP A 84 -9.97 -13.79 6.22
CA ASP A 84 -9.95 -14.63 5.02
C ASP A 84 -9.39 -13.86 3.83
N MET A 85 -8.67 -14.54 2.95
CA MET A 85 -8.19 -13.99 1.68
C MET A 85 -8.26 -15.05 0.59
N ARG A 86 -8.88 -14.72 -0.54
CA ARG A 86 -9.01 -15.64 -1.68
C ARG A 86 -8.78 -14.95 -3.01
N LEU A 87 -8.23 -15.72 -3.95
CA LEU A 87 -8.04 -15.29 -5.32
C LEU A 87 -9.38 -15.22 -6.04
N LEU A 88 -9.60 -14.15 -6.80
CA LEU A 88 -10.75 -14.00 -7.68
C LEU A 88 -10.33 -14.15 -9.16
N LYS A 89 -9.24 -13.49 -9.57
CA LYS A 89 -8.78 -13.46 -10.96
C LYS A 89 -7.28 -13.10 -11.02
N VAL A 90 -6.61 -13.57 -12.06
CA VAL A 90 -5.27 -13.10 -12.48
C VAL A 90 -5.32 -12.77 -13.97
N GLU A 91 -4.71 -11.66 -14.38
CA GLU A 91 -4.61 -11.25 -15.78
C GLU A 91 -3.34 -10.38 -15.95
N GLY A 92 -2.31 -10.97 -16.57
CA GLY A 92 -1.00 -10.33 -16.68
C GLY A 92 -0.42 -10.01 -15.30
N ASP A 93 -0.05 -8.75 -15.10
CA ASP A 93 0.50 -8.22 -13.85
C ASP A 93 -0.60 -7.81 -12.83
N ASP A 94 -1.85 -8.04 -13.18
CA ASP A 94 -3.00 -7.71 -12.36
C ASP A 94 -3.56 -8.94 -11.64
N THR A 95 -3.75 -8.82 -10.33
CA THR A 95 -4.38 -9.87 -9.50
C THR A 95 -5.56 -9.26 -8.75
N TRP A 96 -6.70 -9.95 -8.74
CA TRP A 96 -7.87 -9.56 -7.94
C TRP A 96 -8.04 -10.53 -6.80
N VAL A 97 -8.14 -9.98 -5.60
CA VAL A 97 -8.34 -10.75 -4.37
C VAL A 97 -9.55 -10.24 -3.60
N TYR A 98 -10.21 -11.16 -2.93
CA TYR A 98 -11.24 -10.86 -1.94
C TYR A 98 -10.63 -11.03 -0.56
N LEU A 99 -10.69 -9.99 0.24
CA LEU A 99 -10.17 -9.93 1.60
C LEU A 99 -11.30 -9.66 2.57
N THR A 100 -11.35 -10.41 3.66
CA THR A 100 -12.21 -10.13 4.81
C THR A 100 -11.34 -9.73 6.00
N THR A 101 -11.69 -8.61 6.66
CA THR A 101 -10.99 -8.13 7.85
C THR A 101 -11.92 -8.14 9.05
N ALA A 102 -11.49 -8.78 10.15
CA ALA A 102 -12.20 -8.79 11.41
C ALA A 102 -11.74 -7.59 12.26
N LEU A 103 -12.62 -6.61 12.44
CA LEU A 103 -12.36 -5.48 13.35
C LEU A 103 -12.92 -5.78 14.74
N PRO A 104 -12.34 -5.17 15.80
CA PRO A 104 -12.88 -5.30 17.16
C PRO A 104 -14.31 -4.71 17.26
N TRP A 105 -15.11 -5.29 18.14
CA TRP A 105 -16.41 -4.72 18.49
C TRP A 105 -16.23 -3.24 18.93
N PRO A 106 -17.13 -2.29 18.56
CA PRO A 106 -18.44 -2.48 17.92
C PRO A 106 -18.43 -2.47 16.37
N ALA A 107 -17.27 -2.51 15.75
CA ALA A 107 -17.18 -2.49 14.30
C ALA A 107 -17.49 -3.86 13.69
N ASN A 108 -18.32 -3.89 12.64
CA ASN A 108 -18.59 -5.10 11.87
C ASN A 108 -17.37 -5.53 11.06
N THR A 109 -17.32 -6.78 10.65
CA THR A 109 -16.39 -7.30 9.66
C THR A 109 -16.46 -6.49 8.36
N ARG A 110 -15.30 -6.18 7.77
CA ARG A 110 -15.22 -5.53 6.46
C ARG A 110 -14.85 -6.54 5.40
N ASP A 111 -15.44 -6.37 4.21
CA ASP A 111 -14.98 -7.08 3.04
C ASP A 111 -14.44 -6.09 1.99
N ILE A 112 -13.42 -6.51 1.27
CA ILE A 112 -12.68 -5.70 0.32
C ILE A 112 -12.44 -6.53 -0.92
N VAL A 113 -12.74 -5.99 -2.09
CA VAL A 113 -12.24 -6.52 -3.36
C VAL A 113 -11.11 -5.62 -3.78
N LEU A 114 -9.91 -6.18 -3.86
CA LEU A 114 -8.69 -5.46 -4.25
C LEU A 114 -8.24 -5.90 -5.63
N LYS A 115 -7.87 -4.92 -6.46
CA LYS A 115 -6.99 -5.10 -7.59
C LYS A 115 -5.57 -4.79 -7.12
N VAL A 116 -4.65 -5.70 -7.37
CA VAL A 116 -3.20 -5.57 -7.12
C VAL A 116 -2.51 -5.56 -8.46
N HIS A 117 -1.90 -4.45 -8.84
CA HIS A 117 -1.05 -4.33 -10.01
C HIS A 117 0.41 -4.43 -9.58
N THR A 118 1.15 -5.38 -10.15
CA THR A 118 2.55 -5.63 -9.81
C THR A 118 3.47 -5.07 -10.86
N GLU A 119 4.38 -4.21 -10.45
CA GLU A 119 5.45 -3.64 -11.26
C GLU A 119 6.80 -4.16 -10.75
N ARG A 120 7.71 -4.48 -11.66
CA ARG A 120 9.09 -4.87 -11.36
C ARG A 120 10.03 -3.91 -12.07
N THR A 121 10.97 -3.37 -11.31
CA THR A 121 11.94 -2.38 -11.83
C THR A 121 13.27 -3.05 -12.19
N ASP A 122 14.08 -2.40 -13.02
CA ASP A 122 15.36 -2.93 -13.49
C ASP A 122 16.39 -3.09 -12.36
N ASP A 123 16.24 -2.34 -11.25
CA ASP A 123 17.06 -2.45 -10.05
C ASP A 123 16.58 -3.54 -9.06
N GLY A 124 15.61 -4.36 -9.49
CA GLY A 124 15.10 -5.50 -8.74
C GLY A 124 14.06 -5.15 -7.67
N ALA A 125 13.58 -3.91 -7.62
CA ALA A 125 12.47 -3.59 -6.73
C ALA A 125 11.14 -4.13 -7.27
N VAL A 126 10.23 -4.44 -6.35
CA VAL A 126 8.85 -4.86 -6.68
C VAL A 126 7.88 -3.89 -6.02
N ILE A 127 6.98 -3.34 -6.82
CA ILE A 127 5.94 -2.42 -6.37
C ILE A 127 4.58 -3.04 -6.68
N ARG A 128 3.70 -3.11 -5.68
CA ARG A 128 2.34 -3.61 -5.83
C ARG A 128 1.35 -2.52 -5.47
N HIS A 129 0.71 -1.96 -6.48
CA HIS A 129 -0.31 -0.94 -6.32
C HIS A 129 -1.64 -1.59 -5.96
N LEU A 130 -2.26 -1.10 -4.89
CA LEU A 130 -3.52 -1.59 -4.35
C LEU A 130 -4.65 -0.62 -4.66
N SER A 131 -5.77 -1.12 -5.17
CA SER A 131 -6.97 -0.33 -5.38
C SER A 131 -8.23 -1.14 -5.11
N ALA A 132 -9.23 -0.52 -4.45
CA ALA A 132 -10.53 -1.17 -4.26
C ALA A 132 -11.32 -1.21 -5.57
N VAL A 133 -11.92 -2.36 -5.86
CA VAL A 133 -12.83 -2.59 -7.00
C VAL A 133 -14.16 -3.17 -6.50
N PRO A 134 -14.95 -2.40 -5.74
CA PRO A 134 -16.07 -2.89 -4.93
C PRO A 134 -17.21 -3.52 -5.73
N GLY A 135 -17.30 -3.24 -7.03
CA GLY A 135 -18.37 -3.73 -7.91
C GLY A 135 -18.09 -5.08 -8.56
N MET A 136 -16.89 -5.67 -8.37
CA MET A 136 -16.51 -6.91 -9.08
C MET A 136 -17.28 -8.14 -8.59
N VAL A 137 -17.64 -8.20 -7.31
CA VAL A 137 -18.46 -9.28 -6.73
C VAL A 137 -19.53 -8.68 -5.82
N PRO A 138 -20.69 -9.34 -5.67
CA PRO A 138 -21.76 -8.90 -4.76
C PRO A 138 -21.25 -8.73 -3.33
N GLY A 139 -21.88 -7.82 -2.57
CA GLY A 139 -21.65 -7.67 -1.14
C GLY A 139 -22.15 -8.88 -0.37
N VAL A 140 -21.56 -9.15 0.79
CA VAL A 140 -21.96 -10.25 1.68
C VAL A 140 -22.82 -9.69 2.82
N PRO A 141 -24.04 -10.24 3.05
CA PRO A 141 -24.86 -9.82 4.18
C PRO A 141 -24.10 -9.88 5.51
N GLY A 142 -24.26 -8.85 6.34
CA GLY A 142 -23.59 -8.74 7.64
C GLY A 142 -22.15 -8.23 7.58
N GLN A 143 -21.60 -8.01 6.38
CA GLN A 143 -20.28 -7.39 6.20
C GLN A 143 -20.43 -5.98 5.60
N THR A 144 -19.49 -5.10 5.96
CA THR A 144 -19.44 -3.75 5.40
C THR A 144 -18.41 -3.69 4.27
N ARG A 145 -18.84 -3.40 3.03
CA ARG A 145 -17.96 -3.29 1.87
C ARG A 145 -17.14 -2.01 1.91
N VAL A 146 -15.80 -2.14 1.97
CA VAL A 146 -14.88 -1.03 1.75
C VAL A 146 -14.89 -0.66 0.26
N ARG A 147 -15.24 0.60 -0.03
CA ARG A 147 -15.41 1.09 -1.40
C ARG A 147 -14.26 1.95 -1.88
N LYS A 148 -13.52 2.56 -0.95
CA LYS A 148 -12.40 3.44 -1.23
C LYS A 148 -11.17 2.93 -0.47
N LEU A 149 -10.23 2.41 -1.22
CA LEU A 149 -8.92 2.02 -0.72
C LEU A 149 -7.92 2.18 -1.86
N SER A 150 -6.80 2.79 -1.54
CA SER A 150 -5.64 2.86 -2.42
C SER A 150 -4.37 2.74 -1.58
N GLY A 151 -3.33 2.21 -2.15
CA GLY A 151 -2.06 2.07 -1.45
C GLY A 151 -1.03 1.33 -2.26
N LEU A 152 0.06 0.98 -1.61
CA LEU A 152 1.12 0.19 -2.23
C LEU A 152 1.88 -0.64 -1.20
N TRP A 153 2.45 -1.70 -1.70
CA TRP A 153 3.63 -2.36 -1.15
C TRP A 153 4.81 -2.05 -2.05
N GLN A 154 5.93 -1.69 -1.47
CA GLN A 154 7.19 -1.52 -2.19
C GLN A 154 8.27 -2.31 -1.47
N MET A 155 9.00 -3.11 -2.20
CA MET A 155 10.10 -3.95 -1.73
C MET A 155 11.34 -3.56 -2.51
N VAL A 156 12.29 -2.89 -1.85
CA VAL A 156 13.53 -2.39 -2.45
C VAL A 156 14.70 -3.23 -1.91
N PRO A 157 15.44 -3.98 -2.75
CA PRO A 157 16.58 -4.74 -2.29
C PRO A 157 17.67 -3.81 -1.76
N LYS A 158 18.19 -4.10 -0.57
CA LYS A 158 19.39 -3.44 -0.01
C LYS A 158 20.61 -4.33 -0.17
N SER A 159 20.40 -5.64 -0.20
CA SER A 159 21.35 -6.68 -0.55
C SER A 159 20.60 -7.94 -1.03
N ASP A 160 21.32 -9.00 -1.37
CA ASP A 160 20.70 -10.28 -1.77
C ASP A 160 19.81 -10.90 -0.67
N SER A 161 20.06 -10.55 0.59
CA SER A 161 19.38 -11.10 1.77
C SER A 161 18.67 -10.07 2.64
N GLU A 162 18.54 -8.82 2.18
CA GLU A 162 17.94 -7.75 2.97
C GLU A 162 17.11 -6.81 2.07
N THR A 163 15.89 -6.54 2.49
CA THR A 163 14.92 -5.74 1.73
C THR A 163 14.31 -4.66 2.62
N GLU A 164 14.27 -3.43 2.13
CA GLU A 164 13.44 -2.38 2.71
C GLU A 164 12.01 -2.52 2.19
N VAL A 165 11.09 -2.67 3.11
CA VAL A 165 9.67 -2.84 2.79
C VAL A 165 8.90 -1.59 3.22
N THR A 166 8.19 -1.00 2.29
CA THR A 166 7.21 0.06 2.54
C THR A 166 5.81 -0.49 2.33
N TYR A 167 4.94 -0.29 3.33
CA TYR A 167 3.50 -0.56 3.26
C TYR A 167 2.73 0.74 3.47
N GLN A 168 2.07 1.22 2.45
CA GLN A 168 1.30 2.46 2.51
C GLN A 168 -0.14 2.20 2.11
N LEU A 169 -1.07 2.76 2.88
CA LEU A 169 -2.50 2.61 2.61
C LEU A 169 -3.28 3.85 3.02
N GLN A 170 -4.28 4.16 2.21
CA GLN A 170 -5.41 5.02 2.52
C GLN A 170 -6.68 4.23 2.32
N ALA A 171 -7.58 4.22 3.29
CA ALA A 171 -8.88 3.59 3.17
C ALA A 171 -9.97 4.44 3.82
N ASP A 172 -11.16 4.38 3.24
CA ASP A 172 -12.40 4.75 3.90
C ASP A 172 -13.04 3.44 4.37
N PRO A 173 -13.02 3.15 5.68
CA PRO A 173 -13.46 1.86 6.20
C PRO A 173 -14.98 1.65 6.06
N ALA A 174 -15.72 2.67 5.63
CA ALA A 174 -17.17 2.73 5.50
C ALA A 174 -17.93 2.39 6.81
N GLY A 175 -19.20 2.81 6.89
CA GLY A 175 -20.04 2.62 8.08
C GLY A 175 -19.56 3.43 9.28
N ASP A 176 -20.24 3.23 10.41
CA ASP A 176 -19.91 3.93 11.64
C ASP A 176 -18.74 3.25 12.35
N ILE A 177 -17.61 3.93 12.36
CA ILE A 177 -16.42 3.53 13.12
C ILE A 177 -16.12 4.62 14.15
N PRO A 178 -16.01 4.27 15.45
CA PRO A 178 -15.57 5.21 16.46
C PRO A 178 -14.17 5.77 16.11
N SER A 179 -13.97 7.08 16.30
CA SER A 179 -12.71 7.75 15.94
C SER A 179 -11.49 7.13 16.62
N TRP A 180 -11.63 6.67 17.88
CA TRP A 180 -10.55 6.01 18.60
C TRP A 180 -10.10 4.71 17.91
N LEU A 181 -11.05 3.93 17.38
CA LEU A 181 -10.75 2.67 16.67
C LEU A 181 -10.10 2.95 15.31
N ALA A 182 -10.59 3.96 14.58
CA ALA A 182 -9.99 4.37 13.32
C ALA A 182 -8.52 4.85 13.53
N ASN A 183 -8.28 5.67 14.57
CA ASN A 183 -6.94 6.18 14.89
C ASN A 183 -5.98 5.07 15.35
N GLN A 184 -6.47 4.08 16.10
CA GLN A 184 -5.66 2.93 16.49
C GLN A 184 -5.31 2.08 15.26
N PHE A 185 -6.25 1.85 14.37
CA PHE A 185 -6.06 1.01 13.19
C PHE A 185 -4.96 1.54 12.25
N VAL A 186 -4.85 2.85 12.03
CA VAL A 186 -3.83 3.42 11.13
C VAL A 186 -2.40 3.31 11.68
N ILE A 187 -2.24 3.01 12.97
CA ILE A 187 -0.93 2.73 13.60
C ILE A 187 -0.71 1.22 13.70
N ASP A 188 -1.69 0.47 14.24
CA ASP A 188 -1.56 -0.97 14.48
C ASP A 188 -1.45 -1.77 13.18
N ALA A 189 -2.20 -1.39 12.14
CA ALA A 189 -2.21 -2.13 10.89
C ALA A 189 -0.82 -2.22 10.24
N PRO A 190 -0.08 -1.13 9.98
CA PRO A 190 1.27 -1.23 9.44
C PRO A 190 2.27 -1.82 10.44
N MET A 191 2.19 -1.45 11.72
CA MET A 191 3.13 -1.91 12.75
C MET A 191 3.08 -3.43 12.93
N ILE A 192 1.89 -3.98 13.16
CA ILE A 192 1.70 -5.41 13.41
C ILE A 192 1.95 -6.21 12.12
N THR A 193 1.45 -5.72 10.98
CA THR A 193 1.67 -6.37 9.69
C THR A 193 3.16 -6.50 9.35
N LEU A 194 3.93 -5.41 9.44
CA LEU A 194 5.36 -5.45 9.13
C LEU A 194 6.16 -6.27 10.14
N ARG A 195 5.81 -6.21 11.43
CA ARG A 195 6.44 -7.04 12.48
C ARG A 195 6.20 -8.53 12.22
N THR A 196 4.97 -8.91 11.89
CA THR A 196 4.61 -10.30 11.66
C THR A 196 5.17 -10.81 10.33
N LEU A 197 5.11 -9.99 9.26
CA LEU A 197 5.73 -10.30 7.97
C LEU A 197 7.24 -10.55 8.13
N ARG A 198 7.95 -9.67 8.86
CA ARG A 198 9.38 -9.84 9.19
C ARG A 198 9.62 -11.16 9.88
N ALA A 199 8.87 -11.47 10.94
CA ALA A 199 9.03 -12.71 11.70
C ALA A 199 8.77 -13.98 10.86
N VAL A 200 7.88 -13.92 9.88
CA VAL A 200 7.62 -15.05 8.97
C VAL A 200 8.71 -15.16 7.92
N ALA A 201 9.12 -14.05 7.30
CA ALA A 201 10.12 -14.02 6.23
C ALA A 201 11.51 -14.44 6.71
N GLU A 202 11.95 -13.92 7.86
CA GLU A 202 13.27 -14.24 8.42
C GLU A 202 13.37 -15.71 8.85
N ARG A 203 12.27 -16.34 9.31
CA ARG A 203 12.24 -17.79 9.57
C ARG A 203 12.36 -18.62 8.30
N GLN A 204 11.74 -18.19 7.19
CA GLN A 204 11.87 -18.89 5.91
C GLN A 204 13.28 -18.76 5.32
N GLY A 205 13.91 -17.59 5.47
CA GLY A 205 15.29 -17.39 5.06
C GLY A 205 16.31 -18.25 5.81
N LEU A 206 16.00 -18.63 7.07
CA LEU A 206 16.83 -19.53 7.86
C LEU A 206 16.63 -21.02 7.48
N HIS A 207 15.55 -21.37 6.81
CA HIS A 207 15.22 -22.73 6.38
C HIS A 207 14.82 -22.67 4.90
N PRO A 208 15.76 -22.43 3.96
CA PRO A 208 15.45 -22.55 2.55
C PRO A 208 14.91 -23.95 2.31
N ALA A 209 13.76 -24.07 1.62
CA ALA A 209 13.16 -25.35 1.29
C ALA A 209 14.26 -26.22 0.70
N SER A 210 14.58 -27.34 1.39
CA SER A 210 15.52 -28.33 0.88
C SER A 210 14.96 -28.83 -0.44
N THR A 211 15.66 -28.51 -1.54
CA THR A 211 15.46 -29.14 -2.84
C THR A 211 15.90 -30.58 -2.69
N ASP A 212 15.03 -31.41 -2.13
CA ASP A 212 15.19 -32.86 -2.18
C ASP A 212 14.75 -33.32 -3.57
N SER A 213 15.70 -33.24 -4.49
CA SER A 213 15.63 -33.88 -5.81
C SER A 213 16.81 -34.78 -5.96
N SER A 214 16.79 -35.90 -5.20
CA SER A 214 17.67 -37.05 -5.50
C SER A 214 17.13 -38.34 -4.85
N GLU A 215 16.14 -38.95 -5.45
CA GLU A 215 15.96 -40.39 -5.33
C GLU A 215 16.03 -40.99 -6.72
N PRO A 216 17.16 -41.64 -7.08
CA PRO A 216 17.21 -42.48 -8.28
C PRO A 216 16.41 -43.75 -8.02
N ARG A 217 15.33 -43.97 -8.77
CA ARG A 217 14.65 -45.27 -8.79
C ARG A 217 15.58 -46.30 -9.46
N ASN A 218 16.01 -47.22 -8.70
CA ASN A 218 16.46 -48.55 -9.18
C ASN A 218 15.24 -49.41 -9.51
#